data_1e784ed9c70c0a35ed129ead9268723f
#
_entry.id   1e784ed9c70c0a35ed129ead9268723f
#
_cell.length_a   1.000
_cell.length_b   1.000
_cell.length_c   1.000
_cell.angle_alpha   90.00
_cell.angle_beta   90.00
_cell.angle_gamma   90.00
#
_symmetry.space_group_name_H-M   'P 1'
#
loop_
_entity.id
_entity.type
_entity.pdbx_description
1 polymer ?
#
loop_
_entity_poly.entity_id
_entity_poly.type
_entity_poly.pdbx_seq_one_letter_code
_entity_poly.pdbx_strand_id
1 'polypeptide(L)'
;MVIKIIKTSYLATALVYIFSIAIAEISFDKIDTVKIWNTIQNENIQIRWTYYGGYPICQTTSLLPFSLESIASVIEDVGNYPNIFKRIHKTEILQNDIVHIMLNMPLFLSNRDYVIQYKKQKSQETWEFTFNAVEHLDAPENNKYVRLVNAAGRWQLTPESKKTTLVSYTWNGELLGDFPKFALERAWETQGNEIIHWIADALE
;
A
#
# COMPACT_ATOMS: atom_id res chain seq x y z
N MET A 1 -8.64 -70.67 -34.92
CA MET A 1 -7.51 -69.77 -34.58
C MET A 1 -8.09 -68.39 -34.40
N VAL A 2 -8.32 -67.95 -33.13
CA VAL A 2 -9.01 -66.71 -32.78
C VAL A 2 -7.93 -65.69 -32.33
N ILE A 3 -7.77 -64.65 -33.15
CA ILE A 3 -6.81 -63.56 -32.83
C ILE A 3 -7.48 -62.61 -31.86
N LYS A 4 -6.94 -62.50 -30.67
CA LYS A 4 -7.34 -61.57 -29.58
C LYS A 4 -6.64 -60.23 -29.84
N ILE A 5 -7.38 -59.19 -30.22
CA ILE A 5 -6.87 -57.83 -30.38
C ILE A 5 -6.88 -57.21 -29.00
N ILE A 6 -5.68 -56.93 -28.45
CA ILE A 6 -5.48 -56.17 -27.21
C ILE A 6 -5.54 -54.66 -27.58
N LYS A 7 -6.60 -53.99 -27.11
CA LYS A 7 -6.68 -52.52 -27.16
C LYS A 7 -5.86 -51.91 -26.01
N THR A 8 -4.73 -51.37 -26.30
CA THR A 8 -3.93 -50.59 -25.39
C THR A 8 -4.50 -49.18 -25.30
N SER A 9 -5.10 -48.82 -24.15
CA SER A 9 -5.61 -47.48 -23.87
C SER A 9 -4.45 -46.65 -23.33
N TYR A 10 -4.00 -45.63 -24.08
CA TYR A 10 -3.05 -44.66 -23.59
C TYR A 10 -3.82 -43.58 -22.81
N LEU A 11 -3.69 -43.59 -21.48
CA LEU A 11 -4.12 -42.51 -20.62
C LEU A 11 -3.10 -41.35 -20.78
N ALA A 12 -3.45 -40.32 -21.52
CA ALA A 12 -2.66 -39.12 -21.59
C ALA A 12 -2.94 -38.29 -20.31
N THR A 13 -2.03 -38.31 -19.35
CA THR A 13 -2.05 -37.46 -18.15
C THR A 13 -1.59 -36.07 -18.60
N ALA A 14 -2.51 -35.13 -18.79
CA ALA A 14 -2.19 -33.74 -19.03
C ALA A 14 -1.70 -33.12 -17.71
N LEU A 15 -0.41 -32.83 -17.62
CA LEU A 15 0.20 -32.09 -16.52
C LEU A 15 -0.14 -30.61 -16.69
N VAL A 16 -1.13 -30.11 -15.97
CA VAL A 16 -1.45 -28.67 -15.95
C VAL A 16 -0.42 -27.99 -15.04
N TYR A 17 0.55 -27.31 -15.63
CA TYR A 17 1.45 -26.42 -14.92
C TYR A 17 0.67 -25.15 -14.57
N ILE A 18 0.25 -25.03 -13.32
CA ILE A 18 -0.26 -23.77 -12.76
C ILE A 18 0.99 -22.90 -12.50
N PHE A 19 1.29 -21.98 -13.41
CA PHE A 19 2.24 -20.90 -13.14
C PHE A 19 1.56 -19.93 -12.17
N SER A 20 1.81 -20.07 -10.89
CA SER A 20 1.54 -18.99 -9.93
C SER A 20 2.52 -17.86 -10.25
N ILE A 21 2.04 -16.79 -10.84
CA ILE A 21 2.80 -15.53 -10.90
C ILE A 21 2.87 -15.04 -9.46
N ALA A 22 3.98 -15.28 -8.80
CA ALA A 22 4.25 -14.66 -7.51
C ALA A 22 4.45 -13.16 -7.79
N ILE A 23 3.45 -12.34 -7.44
CA ILE A 23 3.64 -10.89 -7.35
C ILE A 23 4.70 -10.70 -6.27
N ALA A 24 5.85 -10.13 -6.62
CA ALA A 24 6.92 -9.91 -5.68
C ALA A 24 6.45 -8.86 -4.65
N GLU A 25 6.26 -9.31 -3.41
CA GLU A 25 5.92 -8.43 -2.29
C GLU A 25 7.03 -7.38 -2.14
N ILE A 26 6.66 -6.09 -2.11
CA ILE A 26 7.63 -5.01 -1.87
C ILE A 26 7.94 -5.02 -0.38
N SER A 27 9.13 -5.52 -0.02
CA SER A 27 9.60 -5.48 1.37
C SER A 27 10.29 -4.15 1.67
N PHE A 28 9.90 -3.52 2.78
CA PHE A 28 10.53 -2.32 3.29
C PHE A 28 11.61 -2.59 4.37
N ASP A 29 11.96 -3.85 4.65
CA ASP A 29 12.86 -4.24 5.74
C ASP A 29 14.23 -3.53 5.71
N LYS A 30 14.72 -3.20 4.52
CA LYS A 30 16.01 -2.52 4.33
C LYS A 30 15.88 -1.09 3.83
N ILE A 31 14.67 -0.53 3.77
CA ILE A 31 14.47 0.83 3.25
C ILE A 31 15.21 1.87 4.07
N ASP A 32 15.33 1.66 5.38
CA ASP A 32 16.03 2.57 6.29
C ASP A 32 17.57 2.56 6.09
N THR A 33 18.09 1.57 5.36
CA THR A 33 19.52 1.51 5.00
C THR A 33 19.85 2.29 3.72
N VAL A 34 18.83 2.76 2.98
CA VAL A 34 19.03 3.54 1.76
C VAL A 34 19.58 4.92 2.11
N LYS A 35 20.76 5.24 1.54
CA LYS A 35 21.48 6.49 1.85
C LYS A 35 21.12 7.65 0.93
N ILE A 36 20.65 7.35 -0.28
CA ILE A 36 20.40 8.38 -1.31
C ILE A 36 18.90 8.55 -1.48
N TRP A 37 18.42 9.73 -1.11
CA TRP A 37 17.04 10.15 -1.27
C TRP A 37 17.00 11.48 -2.00
N ASN A 38 16.04 11.65 -2.88
CA ASN A 38 15.72 12.92 -3.49
C ASN A 38 14.74 13.66 -2.56
N THR A 39 15.11 14.82 -2.09
CA THR A 39 14.27 15.64 -1.22
C THR A 39 13.28 16.45 -2.06
N ILE A 40 12.00 16.34 -1.76
CA ILE A 40 10.92 17.14 -2.34
C ILE A 40 10.62 18.32 -1.41
N GLN A 41 10.45 18.05 -0.12
CA GLN A 41 10.15 19.04 0.91
C GLN A 41 10.98 18.77 2.16
N ASN A 42 11.49 19.83 2.80
CA ASN A 42 12.28 19.73 4.04
C ASN A 42 11.86 20.83 5.02
N GLU A 43 10.66 20.69 5.55
CA GLU A 43 10.05 21.60 6.51
C GLU A 43 9.55 20.78 7.72
N ASN A 44 8.48 21.22 8.42
CA ASN A 44 7.84 20.46 9.51
C ASN A 44 7.35 19.08 9.03
N ILE A 45 6.95 18.99 7.76
CA ILE A 45 6.71 17.74 7.08
C ILE A 45 7.84 17.55 6.09
N GLN A 46 8.62 16.50 6.24
CA GLN A 46 9.67 16.12 5.33
C GLN A 46 9.11 15.14 4.31
N ILE A 47 9.36 15.38 3.02
CA ILE A 47 8.94 14.49 1.93
C ILE A 47 10.14 14.21 1.04
N ARG A 48 10.39 12.93 0.78
CA ARG A 48 11.49 12.46 -0.03
C ARG A 48 11.13 11.21 -0.82
N TRP A 49 11.89 10.90 -1.84
CA TRP A 49 11.70 9.68 -2.62
C TRP A 49 13.03 9.08 -3.08
N THR A 50 13.00 7.80 -3.41
CA THR A 50 14.12 7.05 -3.95
C THR A 50 13.63 5.93 -4.84
N TYR A 51 14.52 5.33 -5.64
CA TYR A 51 14.26 4.03 -6.26
C TYR A 51 14.72 2.92 -5.33
N TYR A 52 13.82 1.99 -5.03
CA TYR A 52 14.11 0.82 -4.19
C TYR A 52 13.36 -0.40 -4.72
N GLY A 53 14.06 -1.52 -4.93
CA GLY A 53 13.46 -2.74 -5.49
C GLY A 53 12.86 -2.57 -6.90
N GLY A 54 13.27 -1.54 -7.65
CA GLY A 54 12.73 -1.24 -8.98
C GLY A 54 11.53 -0.28 -8.97
N TYR A 55 11.09 0.17 -7.79
CA TYR A 55 9.91 1.04 -7.62
C TYR A 55 10.30 2.43 -7.10
N PRO A 56 9.55 3.49 -7.46
CA PRO A 56 9.68 4.79 -6.83
C PRO A 56 9.05 4.74 -5.45
N ILE A 57 9.86 4.73 -4.41
CA ILE A 57 9.40 4.71 -3.02
C ILE A 57 9.45 6.12 -2.46
N CYS A 58 8.31 6.56 -1.95
CA CYS A 58 8.13 7.85 -1.29
C CYS A 58 8.10 7.68 0.22
N GLN A 59 8.52 8.71 0.93
CA GLN A 59 8.41 8.77 2.38
C GLN A 59 8.04 10.18 2.83
N THR A 60 7.05 10.27 3.72
CA THR A 60 6.74 11.48 4.47
C THR A 60 7.04 11.24 5.95
N THR A 61 7.60 12.23 6.62
CA THR A 61 7.94 12.16 8.05
C THR A 61 7.56 13.45 8.73
N SER A 62 6.92 13.37 9.90
CA SER A 62 6.57 14.53 10.72
C SER A 62 6.46 14.16 12.19
N LEU A 63 6.72 15.13 13.05
CA LEU A 63 6.51 15.04 14.49
C LEU A 63 5.10 15.54 14.81
N LEU A 64 4.22 14.67 15.31
CA LEU A 64 2.85 15.01 15.64
C LEU A 64 2.65 15.11 17.18
N PRO A 65 1.89 16.12 17.67
CA PRO A 65 1.68 16.35 19.11
C PRO A 65 0.60 15.43 19.69
N PHE A 66 0.65 14.15 19.36
CA PHE A 66 -0.29 13.13 19.80
C PHE A 66 0.46 11.89 20.29
N SER A 67 -0.16 11.13 21.20
CA SER A 67 0.41 9.87 21.68
C SER A 67 0.47 8.83 20.55
N LEU A 68 1.40 7.89 20.67
CA LEU A 68 1.54 6.79 19.73
C LEU A 68 0.23 6.01 19.58
N GLU A 69 -0.45 5.73 20.69
CA GLU A 69 -1.71 4.99 20.73
C GLU A 69 -2.83 5.73 19.99
N SER A 70 -2.91 7.06 20.14
CA SER A 70 -3.91 7.86 19.42
C SER A 70 -3.70 7.80 17.92
N ILE A 71 -2.46 7.97 17.44
CA ILE A 71 -2.14 7.88 16.01
C ILE A 71 -2.37 6.45 15.49
N ALA A 72 -1.94 5.45 16.26
CA ALA A 72 -2.16 4.05 15.89
C ALA A 72 -3.64 3.71 15.74
N SER A 73 -4.52 4.26 16.61
CA SER A 73 -5.96 4.03 16.50
C SER A 73 -6.55 4.56 15.20
N VAL A 74 -6.05 5.69 14.69
CA VAL A 74 -6.44 6.22 13.36
C VAL A 74 -6.01 5.29 12.23
N ILE A 75 -4.78 4.78 12.30
CA ILE A 75 -4.23 3.88 11.26
C ILE A 75 -4.93 2.51 11.30
N GLU A 76 -5.35 2.03 12.45
CA GLU A 76 -6.03 0.74 12.62
C GLU A 76 -7.52 0.80 12.23
N ASP A 77 -8.13 1.97 12.24
CA ASP A 77 -9.55 2.15 11.91
C ASP A 77 -9.80 2.22 10.39
N VAL A 78 -9.40 1.15 9.69
CA VAL A 78 -9.43 1.07 8.22
C VAL A 78 -10.84 1.25 7.66
N GLY A 79 -11.88 0.81 8.38
CA GLY A 79 -13.28 0.98 7.99
C GLY A 79 -13.71 2.45 7.92
N ASN A 80 -13.05 3.31 8.69
CA ASN A 80 -13.34 4.74 8.78
C ASN A 80 -12.46 5.61 7.87
N TYR A 81 -11.56 5.04 7.11
CA TYR A 81 -10.66 5.77 6.21
C TYR A 81 -11.36 6.77 5.28
N PRO A 82 -12.57 6.51 4.73
CA PRO A 82 -13.27 7.50 3.93
C PRO A 82 -13.62 8.81 4.67
N ASN A 83 -13.75 8.78 6.00
CA ASN A 83 -13.99 9.97 6.81
C ASN A 83 -12.68 10.69 7.19
N ILE A 84 -11.55 9.98 7.20
CA ILE A 84 -10.24 10.48 7.59
C ILE A 84 -9.46 10.94 6.36
N PHE A 85 -9.22 10.05 5.41
CA PHE A 85 -8.41 10.29 4.22
C PHE A 85 -9.28 10.70 3.04
N LYS A 86 -9.41 11.98 2.79
CA LYS A 86 -10.38 12.59 1.85
C LYS A 86 -10.30 12.09 0.40
N ARG A 87 -9.20 11.43 -0.01
CA ARG A 87 -9.09 10.79 -1.32
C ARG A 87 -9.69 9.39 -1.35
N ILE A 88 -9.85 8.75 -0.20
CA ILE A 88 -10.50 7.45 -0.09
C ILE A 88 -12.00 7.67 -0.05
N HIS A 89 -12.72 7.21 -1.08
CA HIS A 89 -14.18 7.34 -1.08
C HIS A 89 -14.88 6.10 -0.56
N LYS A 90 -14.19 4.95 -0.56
CA LYS A 90 -14.74 3.71 -0.03
C LYS A 90 -13.65 2.76 0.44
N THR A 91 -13.93 2.03 1.52
CA THR A 91 -13.20 0.85 1.98
C THR A 91 -14.17 -0.31 2.14
N GLU A 92 -13.73 -1.50 1.77
CA GLU A 92 -14.46 -2.76 1.97
C GLU A 92 -13.55 -3.75 2.66
N ILE A 93 -13.90 -4.17 3.87
CA ILE A 93 -13.17 -5.20 4.60
C ILE A 93 -13.61 -6.55 4.02
N LEU A 94 -12.70 -7.22 3.33
CA LEU A 94 -12.95 -8.51 2.68
C LEU A 94 -12.67 -9.68 3.64
N GLN A 95 -11.62 -9.54 4.44
CA GLN A 95 -11.24 -10.44 5.54
C GLN A 95 -10.65 -9.59 6.67
N ASN A 96 -10.32 -10.20 7.82
CA ASN A 96 -9.84 -9.47 9.00
C ASN A 96 -8.67 -8.52 8.73
N ASP A 97 -7.79 -8.87 7.80
CA ASP A 97 -6.56 -8.15 7.46
C ASP A 97 -6.49 -7.78 5.97
N ILE A 98 -7.51 -8.10 5.16
CA ILE A 98 -7.58 -7.79 3.73
C ILE A 98 -8.66 -6.75 3.48
N VAL A 99 -8.27 -5.65 2.84
CA VAL A 99 -9.12 -4.51 2.59
C VAL A 99 -9.02 -4.07 1.13
N HIS A 100 -10.18 -3.80 0.52
CA HIS A 100 -10.28 -3.15 -0.77
C HIS A 100 -10.48 -1.65 -0.56
N ILE A 101 -9.57 -0.84 -1.07
CA ILE A 101 -9.57 0.62 -0.95
C ILE A 101 -9.77 1.25 -2.32
N MET A 102 -10.69 2.20 -2.42
CA MET A 102 -11.04 2.91 -3.65
C MET A 102 -10.77 4.39 -3.49
N LEU A 103 -10.01 4.96 -4.43
CA LEU A 103 -9.55 6.34 -4.42
C LEU A 103 -10.24 7.17 -5.48
N ASN A 104 -10.67 8.36 -5.11
CA ASN A 104 -11.02 9.41 -6.05
C ASN A 104 -9.77 10.15 -6.53
N MET A 105 -9.66 10.28 -7.84
CA MET A 105 -8.62 11.08 -8.47
C MET A 105 -9.17 12.43 -8.92
N PRO A 106 -8.31 13.46 -9.07
CA PRO A 106 -8.71 14.74 -9.66
C PRO A 106 -9.32 14.57 -11.06
N LEU A 107 -10.10 15.58 -11.48
CA LEU A 107 -10.76 15.62 -12.80
C LEU A 107 -9.80 15.22 -13.93
N PHE A 108 -10.32 14.44 -14.88
CA PHE A 108 -9.65 13.88 -16.05
C PHE A 108 -8.70 12.68 -15.80
N LEU A 109 -8.56 12.23 -14.56
CA LEU A 109 -7.81 11.01 -14.24
C LEU A 109 -8.78 9.91 -13.82
N SER A 110 -8.51 8.70 -14.26
CA SER A 110 -9.26 7.52 -13.82
C SER A 110 -9.10 7.33 -12.32
N ASN A 111 -10.13 6.88 -11.64
CA ASN A 111 -10.03 6.51 -10.22
C ASN A 111 -9.11 5.29 -10.05
N ARG A 112 -8.55 5.13 -8.85
CA ARG A 112 -7.67 4.01 -8.51
C ARG A 112 -8.31 3.14 -7.45
N ASP A 113 -7.93 1.87 -7.46
CA ASP A 113 -8.22 0.97 -6.37
C ASP A 113 -7.04 0.06 -6.08
N TYR A 114 -7.03 -0.52 -4.90
CA TYR A 114 -6.09 -1.57 -4.52
C TYR A 114 -6.69 -2.46 -3.43
N VAL A 115 -6.32 -3.73 -3.49
CA VAL A 115 -6.62 -4.70 -2.43
C VAL A 115 -5.33 -4.98 -1.71
N ILE A 116 -5.31 -4.82 -0.41
CA ILE A 116 -4.10 -4.95 0.40
C ILE A 116 -4.34 -5.84 1.61
N GLN A 117 -3.29 -6.53 2.00
CA GLN A 117 -3.22 -7.24 3.27
C GLN A 117 -2.37 -6.44 4.24
N TYR A 118 -2.92 -6.19 5.44
CA TYR A 118 -2.24 -5.51 6.54
C TYR A 118 -1.51 -6.48 7.44
N LYS A 119 -0.35 -6.03 7.92
CA LYS A 119 0.40 -6.68 9.00
C LYS A 119 0.75 -5.63 10.05
N LYS A 120 0.69 -6.00 11.32
CA LYS A 120 1.01 -5.13 12.43
C LYS A 120 2.10 -5.75 13.28
N GLN A 121 3.12 -4.96 13.58
CA GLN A 121 4.21 -5.36 14.45
C GLN A 121 4.43 -4.27 15.51
N LYS A 122 4.53 -4.68 16.77
CA LYS A 122 4.76 -3.76 17.90
C LYS A 122 6.02 -4.17 18.63
N SER A 123 6.91 -3.22 18.85
CA SER A 123 8.01 -3.33 19.79
C SER A 123 7.85 -2.30 20.93
N GLN A 124 8.77 -2.30 21.90
CA GLN A 124 8.76 -1.29 22.95
C GLN A 124 9.11 0.12 22.44
N GLU A 125 9.88 0.19 21.35
CA GLU A 125 10.42 1.43 20.81
C GLU A 125 9.62 1.96 19.61
N THR A 126 8.98 1.07 18.85
CA THR A 126 8.35 1.45 17.57
C THR A 126 7.19 0.52 17.24
N TRP A 127 6.09 1.09 16.74
CA TRP A 127 5.01 0.31 16.14
C TRP A 127 5.04 0.47 14.63
N GLU A 128 4.92 -0.66 13.93
CA GLU A 128 4.89 -0.69 12.48
C GLU A 128 3.58 -1.31 11.97
N PHE A 129 3.05 -0.71 10.91
CA PHE A 129 1.93 -1.24 10.16
C PHE A 129 2.36 -1.30 8.71
N THR A 130 2.44 -2.49 8.17
CA THR A 130 2.80 -2.69 6.75
C THR A 130 1.60 -3.21 5.98
N PHE A 131 1.58 -2.93 4.70
CA PHE A 131 0.61 -3.52 3.79
C PHE A 131 1.23 -3.76 2.42
N ASN A 132 0.74 -4.80 1.75
CA ASN A 132 1.10 -5.11 0.37
C ASN A 132 -0.14 -5.47 -0.43
N ALA A 133 -0.09 -5.21 -1.74
CA ALA A 133 -1.15 -5.62 -2.65
C ALA A 133 -1.31 -7.13 -2.67
N VAL A 134 -2.57 -7.58 -2.68
CA VAL A 134 -2.96 -8.98 -2.84
C VAL A 134 -4.12 -9.09 -3.82
N GLU A 135 -4.30 -10.25 -4.41
CA GLU A 135 -5.51 -10.59 -5.17
C GLU A 135 -6.59 -11.15 -4.25
N HIS A 136 -7.85 -10.82 -4.50
CA HIS A 136 -8.98 -11.36 -3.77
C HIS A 136 -10.18 -11.59 -4.69
N LEU A 137 -10.86 -12.74 -4.56
CA LEU A 137 -11.96 -13.12 -5.44
C LEU A 137 -13.17 -12.17 -5.34
N ASP A 138 -13.42 -11.59 -4.17
CA ASP A 138 -14.53 -10.64 -3.95
C ASP A 138 -14.22 -9.21 -4.43
N ALA A 139 -13.00 -8.96 -4.88
CA ALA A 139 -12.58 -7.67 -5.44
C ALA A 139 -11.83 -7.84 -6.77
N PRO A 140 -12.45 -8.42 -7.79
CA PRO A 140 -11.83 -8.58 -9.11
C PRO A 140 -11.54 -7.22 -9.75
N GLU A 141 -10.52 -7.18 -10.60
CA GLU A 141 -10.26 -5.99 -11.40
C GLU A 141 -11.48 -5.63 -12.28
N ASN A 142 -11.71 -4.35 -12.46
CA ASN A 142 -12.78 -3.85 -13.32
C ASN A 142 -12.36 -2.55 -14.00
N ASN A 143 -13.06 -2.18 -15.07
CA ASN A 143 -12.74 -1.03 -15.90
C ASN A 143 -13.10 0.35 -15.30
N LYS A 144 -13.63 0.39 -14.08
CA LYS A 144 -13.95 1.65 -13.38
C LYS A 144 -12.75 2.25 -12.68
N TYR A 145 -11.73 1.43 -12.41
CA TYR A 145 -10.54 1.80 -11.66
C TYR A 145 -9.27 1.34 -12.37
N VAL A 146 -8.19 2.08 -12.19
CA VAL A 146 -6.84 1.58 -12.44
C VAL A 146 -6.40 0.85 -11.19
N ARG A 147 -6.23 -0.48 -11.25
CA ARG A 147 -5.75 -1.29 -10.15
C ARG A 147 -4.28 -1.03 -9.89
N LEU A 148 -3.95 -0.62 -8.66
CA LEU A 148 -2.58 -0.47 -8.19
C LEU A 148 -2.05 -1.82 -7.71
N VAL A 149 -1.62 -2.65 -8.62
CA VAL A 149 -1.18 -4.04 -8.37
C VAL A 149 0.08 -4.14 -7.51
N ASN A 150 0.84 -3.05 -7.42
CA ASN A 150 2.07 -2.96 -6.62
C ASN A 150 1.87 -2.06 -5.38
N ALA A 151 0.62 -1.83 -4.93
CA ALA A 151 0.39 -1.01 -3.75
C ALA A 151 1.10 -1.63 -2.54
N ALA A 152 1.93 -0.85 -1.89
CA ALA A 152 2.66 -1.26 -0.69
C ALA A 152 2.95 -0.04 0.16
N GLY A 153 2.98 -0.21 1.48
CA GLY A 153 3.32 0.86 2.40
C GLY A 153 3.70 0.36 3.78
N ARG A 154 4.38 1.26 4.51
CA ARG A 154 4.79 1.06 5.90
C ARG A 154 4.57 2.35 6.69
N TRP A 155 3.75 2.26 7.72
CA TRP A 155 3.72 3.24 8.79
C TRP A 155 4.71 2.84 9.87
N GLN A 156 5.46 3.79 10.37
CA GLN A 156 6.36 3.61 11.50
C GLN A 156 6.09 4.74 12.49
N LEU A 157 5.75 4.36 13.72
CA LEU A 157 5.43 5.27 14.81
C LEU A 157 6.47 5.11 15.91
N THR A 158 7.23 6.17 16.17
CA THR A 158 8.27 6.19 17.20
C THR A 158 7.90 7.23 18.26
N PRO A 159 7.64 6.85 19.51
CA PRO A 159 7.28 7.82 20.56
C PRO A 159 8.51 8.65 20.95
N GLU A 160 8.42 9.97 20.81
CA GLU A 160 9.43 10.92 21.32
C GLU A 160 9.12 11.33 22.76
N SER A 161 7.84 11.32 23.12
CA SER A 161 7.33 11.54 24.48
C SER A 161 5.96 10.86 24.66
N LYS A 162 5.35 10.99 25.85
CA LYS A 162 3.97 10.49 26.06
C LYS A 162 2.91 11.17 25.19
N LYS A 163 3.20 12.34 24.65
CA LYS A 163 2.24 13.16 23.88
C LYS A 163 2.77 13.56 22.50
N THR A 164 3.89 12.99 22.07
CA THR A 164 4.52 13.38 20.81
C THR A 164 5.11 12.15 20.15
N THR A 165 4.79 11.94 18.90
CA THR A 165 5.20 10.77 18.12
C THR A 165 5.78 11.19 16.79
N LEU A 166 6.94 10.67 16.43
CA LEU A 166 7.49 10.75 15.10
C LEU A 166 6.75 9.74 14.22
N VAL A 167 6.06 10.26 13.22
CA VAL A 167 5.33 9.47 12.22
C VAL A 167 6.12 9.43 10.94
N SER A 168 6.41 8.24 10.45
CA SER A 168 6.99 8.03 9.13
C SER A 168 6.05 7.13 8.30
N TYR A 169 5.64 7.61 7.13
CA TYR A 169 4.87 6.83 6.17
C TYR A 169 5.68 6.65 4.90
N THR A 170 5.96 5.41 4.55
CA THR A 170 6.69 5.01 3.34
C THR A 170 5.76 4.25 2.43
N TRP A 171 5.72 4.58 1.13
CA TRP A 171 4.80 3.91 0.20
C TRP A 171 5.39 3.79 -1.22
N ASN A 172 4.89 2.82 -1.99
CA ASN A 172 5.14 2.79 -3.43
C ASN A 172 4.40 3.94 -4.12
N GLY A 173 5.16 4.83 -4.74
CA GLY A 173 4.64 6.06 -5.35
C GLY A 173 4.07 5.89 -6.76
N GLU A 174 3.96 4.67 -7.30
CA GLU A 174 3.36 4.44 -8.62
C GLU A 174 1.86 4.77 -8.61
N LEU A 175 1.42 5.53 -9.60
CA LEU A 175 0.00 5.84 -9.81
C LEU A 175 -0.59 5.11 -11.02
N LEU A 176 0.26 4.48 -11.83
CA LEU A 176 -0.09 3.67 -13.01
C LEU A 176 -1.08 4.36 -13.98
N GLY A 177 -1.51 3.63 -14.99
CA GLY A 177 -2.55 4.05 -15.93
C GLY A 177 -2.26 5.39 -16.63
N ASP A 178 -3.24 6.28 -16.62
CA ASP A 178 -3.25 7.58 -17.31
C ASP A 178 -2.53 8.71 -16.55
N PHE A 179 -1.87 8.42 -15.41
CA PHE A 179 -1.19 9.45 -14.64
C PHE A 179 0.12 9.91 -15.32
N PRO A 180 0.29 11.22 -15.57
CA PRO A 180 1.46 11.72 -16.28
C PRO A 180 2.72 11.66 -15.42
N LYS A 181 3.78 10.99 -15.91
CA LYS A 181 5.02 10.77 -15.15
C LYS A 181 5.68 12.06 -14.65
N PHE A 182 5.60 13.15 -15.43
CA PHE A 182 6.18 14.43 -15.03
C PHE A 182 5.49 15.09 -13.82
N ALA A 183 4.28 14.67 -13.48
CA ALA A 183 3.52 15.19 -12.35
C ALA A 183 3.67 14.34 -11.07
N LEU A 184 4.45 13.25 -11.10
CA LEU A 184 4.58 12.34 -9.95
C LEU A 184 5.15 13.00 -8.71
N GLU A 185 6.25 13.77 -8.82
CA GLU A 185 6.83 14.45 -7.65
C GLU A 185 5.83 15.40 -6.99
N ARG A 186 5.05 16.15 -7.79
CA ARG A 186 3.99 17.01 -7.27
C ARG A 186 2.86 16.21 -6.60
N ALA A 187 2.52 15.03 -7.14
CA ALA A 187 1.53 14.16 -6.52
C ALA A 187 2.04 13.60 -5.19
N TRP A 188 3.31 13.21 -5.11
CA TRP A 188 3.93 12.71 -3.87
C TRP A 188 4.03 13.79 -2.80
N GLU A 189 4.41 15.03 -3.18
CA GLU A 189 4.40 16.20 -2.29
C GLU A 189 3.00 16.42 -1.70
N THR A 190 2.00 16.45 -2.57
CA THR A 190 0.61 16.65 -2.17
C THR A 190 0.14 15.54 -1.24
N GLN A 191 0.35 14.27 -1.63
CA GLN A 191 -0.06 13.11 -0.84
C GLN A 191 0.63 13.06 0.52
N GLY A 192 1.94 13.33 0.57
CA GLY A 192 2.70 13.31 1.82
C GLY A 192 2.21 14.36 2.82
N ASN A 193 1.89 15.56 2.35
CA ASN A 193 1.32 16.62 3.19
C ASN A 193 -0.11 16.26 3.64
N GLU A 194 -0.97 15.85 2.72
CA GLU A 194 -2.36 15.51 3.01
C GLU A 194 -2.49 14.42 4.08
N ILE A 195 -1.70 13.36 3.98
CA ILE A 195 -1.73 12.24 4.91
C ILE A 195 -1.42 12.69 6.34
N ILE A 196 -0.38 13.51 6.52
CA ILE A 196 0.01 14.01 7.85
C ILE A 196 -1.06 14.93 8.42
N HIS A 197 -1.59 15.86 7.62
CA HIS A 197 -2.65 16.76 8.06
C HIS A 197 -3.94 16.02 8.41
N TRP A 198 -4.36 15.05 7.61
CA TRP A 198 -5.59 14.30 7.90
C TRP A 198 -5.50 13.43 9.17
N ILE A 199 -4.31 12.91 9.50
CA ILE A 199 -4.13 12.25 10.80
C ILE A 199 -4.24 13.25 11.94
N ALA A 200 -3.64 14.44 11.80
CA ALA A 200 -3.73 15.48 12.82
C ALA A 200 -5.19 15.95 12.98
N ASP A 201 -5.87 16.29 11.89
CA ASP A 201 -7.28 16.71 11.86
C ASP A 201 -8.23 15.67 12.51
N ALA A 202 -7.92 14.38 12.38
CA ALA A 202 -8.73 13.31 12.95
C ALA A 202 -8.54 13.15 14.48
N LEU A 203 -7.51 13.79 15.04
CA LEU A 203 -7.17 13.72 16.49
C LEU A 203 -7.41 15.03 17.24
N GLU A 204 -7.74 16.12 16.55
CA GLU A 204 -8.19 17.40 17.10
C GLU A 204 -9.69 17.36 17.45
#